data_ad1f1fa983826a80c9f436640ad05861
#
_entry.id   ad1f1fa983826a80c9f436640ad05861
#
_cell.length_a   1.000
_cell.length_b   1.000
_cell.length_c   1.000
_cell.angle_alpha   90.00
_cell.angle_beta   90.00
_cell.angle_gamma   90.00
#
_symmetry.space_group_name_H-M   'P 1'
#
loop_
_entity.id
_entity.type
_entity.pdbx_description
1 polymer ?
#
loop_
_entity_poly.entity_id
_entity_poly.type
_entity_poly.pdbx_seq_one_letter_code
_entity_poly.pdbx_strand_id
1 'polypeptide(L)'
;MITTHDIKNPDAYLRPSFSIKDKLRRLTWSVCWLILCRWTPNPLHRWRVFVLKCFGAKLGQNNLIYPNCKIWAPWLLETEEVVTIGPGVELYNPGGVYLGHHSILSQDAYLCGATHDFNSSEFTYIKRKITLEPYVWICAKAVVLPGVFCAEGSVLGASSVASRDLSPWSVYAGNPAKYIKERHNFLLHS
;
A
#
# COMPACT_ATOMS: atom_id res chain seq x y z
N MET A 1 2.98 21.66 30.33
CA MET A 1 1.63 22.26 30.18
C MET A 1 1.59 22.95 28.85
N ILE A 2 0.91 22.37 27.86
CA ILE A 2 0.68 23.04 26.58
C ILE A 2 -0.45 24.04 26.84
N THR A 3 -0.12 25.31 26.80
CA THR A 3 -1.10 26.36 26.95
C THR A 3 -1.94 26.46 25.68
N THR A 4 -3.26 26.60 25.83
CA THR A 4 -4.27 26.69 24.77
C THR A 4 -4.08 27.89 23.82
N HIS A 5 -3.01 28.67 23.97
CA HIS A 5 -2.73 29.86 23.17
C HIS A 5 -1.96 29.62 21.85
N ASP A 6 -1.43 28.40 21.61
CA ASP A 6 -0.58 28.16 20.45
C ASP A 6 -1.27 27.49 19.25
N ILE A 7 -2.59 27.31 19.30
CA ILE A 7 -3.35 26.85 18.12
C ILE A 7 -3.60 28.08 17.25
N LYS A 8 -2.61 28.45 16.43
CA LYS A 8 -2.68 29.61 15.52
C LYS A 8 -3.79 29.52 14.48
N ASN A 9 -4.38 28.33 14.25
CA ASN A 9 -5.46 28.14 13.30
C ASN A 9 -6.25 26.86 13.61
N PRO A 10 -7.29 26.91 14.47
CA PRO A 10 -8.12 25.74 14.80
C PRO A 10 -8.76 25.10 13.55
N ASP A 11 -8.92 25.84 12.46
CA ASP A 11 -9.49 25.33 11.21
C ASP A 11 -8.52 24.45 10.39
N ALA A 12 -7.23 24.40 10.74
CA ALA A 12 -6.24 23.59 10.04
C ALA A 12 -6.61 22.09 10.04
N TYR A 13 -7.16 21.59 11.16
CA TYR A 13 -7.62 20.20 11.31
C TYR A 13 -8.92 19.91 10.54
N LEU A 14 -9.69 20.92 10.18
CA LEU A 14 -10.94 20.81 9.44
C LEU A 14 -10.76 20.98 7.94
N ARG A 15 -9.57 21.38 7.47
CA ARG A 15 -9.30 21.58 6.04
C ARG A 15 -9.40 20.27 5.27
N PRO A 16 -10.20 20.20 4.19
CA PRO A 16 -10.33 19.00 3.40
C PRO A 16 -9.01 18.70 2.66
N SER A 17 -8.40 17.55 2.94
CA SER A 17 -7.15 17.11 2.28
C SER A 17 -7.33 16.74 0.80
N PHE A 18 -8.58 16.63 0.31
CA PHE A 18 -8.91 16.19 -1.04
C PHE A 18 -9.99 17.05 -1.67
N SER A 19 -9.86 17.29 -2.98
CA SER A 19 -10.85 18.00 -3.77
C SER A 19 -12.18 17.24 -3.86
N ILE A 20 -13.26 17.94 -4.19
CA ILE A 20 -14.58 17.32 -4.43
C ILE A 20 -14.49 16.33 -5.60
N LYS A 21 -13.71 16.63 -6.65
CA LYS A 21 -13.49 15.73 -7.78
C LYS A 21 -12.84 14.41 -7.32
N ASP A 22 -11.83 14.47 -6.45
CA ASP A 22 -11.19 13.27 -5.91
C ASP A 22 -12.14 12.45 -5.04
N LYS A 23 -12.96 13.12 -4.22
CA LYS A 23 -13.97 12.44 -3.39
C LYS A 23 -14.99 11.71 -4.26
N LEU A 24 -15.50 12.37 -5.31
CA LEU A 24 -16.46 11.77 -6.24
C LEU A 24 -15.85 10.61 -7.02
N ARG A 25 -14.62 10.77 -7.54
CA ARG A 25 -13.91 9.70 -8.24
C ARG A 25 -13.74 8.46 -7.36
N ARG A 26 -13.37 8.64 -6.09
CA ARG A 26 -13.24 7.53 -5.14
C ARG A 26 -14.57 6.89 -4.77
N LEU A 27 -15.63 7.70 -4.64
CA LEU A 27 -16.97 7.17 -4.41
C LEU A 27 -17.41 6.27 -5.57
N THR A 28 -17.27 6.75 -6.82
CA THR A 28 -17.57 5.96 -8.03
C THR A 28 -16.76 4.67 -8.05
N TRP A 29 -15.45 4.74 -7.77
CA TRP A 29 -14.59 3.58 -7.67
C TRP A 29 -15.08 2.58 -6.61
N SER A 30 -15.38 3.05 -5.40
CA SER A 30 -15.82 2.18 -4.29
C SER A 30 -17.13 1.47 -4.60
N VAL A 31 -18.09 2.18 -5.21
CA VAL A 31 -19.37 1.60 -5.66
C VAL A 31 -19.15 0.56 -6.76
N CYS A 32 -18.34 0.88 -7.78
CA CYS A 32 -18.03 -0.06 -8.86
C CYS A 32 -17.30 -1.30 -8.33
N TRP A 33 -16.33 -1.15 -7.42
CA TRP A 33 -15.65 -2.30 -6.82
C TRP A 33 -16.60 -3.19 -6.02
N LEU A 34 -17.48 -2.58 -5.23
CA LEU A 34 -18.48 -3.30 -4.45
C LEU A 34 -19.43 -4.12 -5.35
N ILE A 35 -19.89 -3.54 -6.44
CA ILE A 35 -20.87 -4.17 -7.34
C ILE A 35 -20.20 -5.22 -8.25
N LEU A 36 -19.02 -4.91 -8.80
CA LEU A 36 -18.42 -5.71 -9.88
C LEU A 36 -17.36 -6.71 -9.39
N CYS A 37 -16.76 -6.51 -8.22
CA CYS A 37 -15.58 -7.27 -7.80
C CYS A 37 -15.70 -7.94 -6.44
N ARG A 38 -16.28 -7.26 -5.44
CA ARG A 38 -16.23 -7.64 -4.01
C ARG A 38 -16.73 -9.04 -3.69
N TRP A 39 -17.70 -9.52 -4.42
CA TRP A 39 -18.37 -10.81 -4.21
C TRP A 39 -18.03 -11.86 -5.30
N THR A 40 -17.14 -11.52 -6.21
CA THR A 40 -16.70 -12.45 -7.25
C THR A 40 -15.85 -13.59 -6.67
N PRO A 41 -15.96 -14.82 -7.19
CA PRO A 41 -15.12 -15.94 -6.74
C PRO A 41 -13.63 -15.68 -6.99
N ASN A 42 -12.77 -16.28 -6.14
CA ASN A 42 -11.33 -16.05 -6.17
C ASN A 42 -10.68 -16.20 -7.56
N PRO A 43 -10.98 -17.23 -8.37
CA PRO A 43 -10.33 -17.43 -9.67
C PRO A 43 -10.53 -16.29 -10.69
N LEU A 44 -11.49 -15.39 -10.48
CA LEU A 44 -11.73 -14.26 -11.39
C LEU A 44 -10.73 -13.10 -11.24
N HIS A 45 -9.44 -13.40 -11.06
CA HIS A 45 -8.37 -12.37 -10.94
C HIS A 45 -8.30 -11.50 -12.20
N ARG A 46 -8.38 -12.08 -13.40
CA ARG A 46 -8.32 -11.35 -14.68
C ARG A 46 -9.44 -10.32 -14.81
N TRP A 47 -10.64 -10.63 -14.33
CA TRP A 47 -11.76 -9.70 -14.31
C TRP A 47 -11.45 -8.49 -13.41
N ARG A 48 -10.98 -8.72 -12.20
CA ARG A 48 -10.62 -7.64 -11.25
C ARG A 48 -9.48 -6.78 -11.77
N VAL A 49 -8.47 -7.38 -12.41
CA VAL A 49 -7.39 -6.66 -13.11
C VAL A 49 -7.97 -5.77 -14.22
N PHE A 50 -8.89 -6.28 -15.02
CA PHE A 50 -9.56 -5.49 -16.06
C PHE A 50 -10.30 -4.29 -15.48
N VAL A 51 -11.12 -4.49 -14.45
CA VAL A 51 -11.86 -3.40 -13.79
C VAL A 51 -10.88 -2.35 -13.22
N LEU A 52 -9.80 -2.77 -12.55
CA LEU A 52 -8.78 -1.85 -12.04
C LEU A 52 -8.14 -1.01 -13.16
N LYS A 53 -7.83 -1.63 -14.30
CA LYS A 53 -7.28 -0.93 -15.48
C LYS A 53 -8.27 0.11 -16.04
N CYS A 54 -9.56 -0.19 -16.08
CA CYS A 54 -10.60 0.76 -16.48
C CYS A 54 -10.62 2.01 -15.57
N PHE A 55 -10.23 1.87 -14.30
CA PHE A 55 -10.09 2.99 -13.36
C PHE A 55 -8.68 3.60 -13.32
N GLY A 56 -7.81 3.24 -14.28
CA GLY A 56 -6.52 3.87 -14.49
C GLY A 56 -5.34 3.23 -13.75
N ALA A 57 -5.51 2.03 -13.19
CA ALA A 57 -4.38 1.27 -12.65
C ALA A 57 -3.46 0.79 -13.78
N LYS A 58 -2.14 0.86 -13.57
CA LYS A 58 -1.14 0.32 -14.49
C LYS A 58 -0.70 -1.05 -13.98
N LEU A 59 -1.24 -2.11 -14.55
CA LEU A 59 -1.03 -3.46 -14.07
C LEU A 59 -0.38 -4.33 -15.15
N GLY A 60 0.66 -5.08 -14.78
CA GLY A 60 1.28 -6.11 -15.61
C GLY A 60 0.35 -7.32 -15.83
N GLN A 61 0.92 -8.38 -16.36
CA GLN A 61 0.20 -9.62 -16.64
C GLN A 61 0.16 -10.54 -15.41
N ASN A 62 -0.78 -11.49 -15.40
CA ASN A 62 -0.86 -12.59 -14.43
C ASN A 62 -0.92 -12.16 -12.96
N ASN A 63 -1.43 -10.97 -12.66
CA ASN A 63 -1.61 -10.49 -11.29
C ASN A 63 -2.78 -11.18 -10.61
N LEU A 64 -2.58 -11.56 -9.35
CA LEU A 64 -3.58 -12.21 -8.50
C LEU A 64 -4.17 -11.18 -7.52
N ILE A 65 -5.30 -10.60 -7.88
CA ILE A 65 -6.01 -9.62 -7.05
C ILE A 65 -7.22 -10.30 -6.39
N TYR A 66 -7.26 -10.30 -5.07
CA TYR A 66 -8.36 -10.91 -4.32
C TYR A 66 -9.57 -9.96 -4.17
N PRO A 67 -10.81 -10.48 -4.10
CA PRO A 67 -12.02 -9.64 -4.17
C PRO A 67 -12.22 -8.74 -2.96
N ASN A 68 -11.75 -9.14 -1.79
CA ASN A 68 -11.91 -8.42 -0.53
C ASN A 68 -10.77 -7.48 -0.17
N CYS A 69 -9.79 -7.28 -1.07
CA CYS A 69 -8.80 -6.22 -0.90
C CYS A 69 -9.46 -4.84 -1.02
N LYS A 70 -8.84 -3.84 -0.38
CA LYS A 70 -9.26 -2.45 -0.43
C LYS A 70 -8.17 -1.64 -1.11
N ILE A 71 -8.47 -1.05 -2.26
CA ILE A 71 -7.56 -0.17 -3.01
C ILE A 71 -8.17 1.22 -3.02
N TRP A 72 -7.51 2.18 -2.34
CA TRP A 72 -8.05 3.52 -2.13
C TRP A 72 -8.10 4.34 -3.43
N ALA A 73 -7.06 4.23 -4.28
CA ALA A 73 -6.97 4.95 -5.55
C ALA A 73 -6.31 4.08 -6.62
N PRO A 74 -7.09 3.32 -7.43
CA PRO A 74 -6.52 2.45 -8.46
C PRO A 74 -5.64 3.20 -9.46
N TRP A 75 -5.94 4.44 -9.81
CA TRP A 75 -5.13 5.28 -10.71
C TRP A 75 -3.76 5.69 -10.17
N LEU A 76 -3.45 5.36 -8.92
CA LEU A 76 -2.16 5.52 -8.26
C LEU A 76 -1.52 4.17 -7.91
N LEU A 77 -2.00 3.09 -8.51
CA LEU A 77 -1.46 1.74 -8.36
C LEU A 77 -0.73 1.35 -9.65
N GLU A 78 0.54 1.00 -9.50
CA GLU A 78 1.37 0.44 -10.57
C GLU A 78 1.89 -0.93 -10.12
N THR A 79 1.75 -1.95 -10.96
CA THR A 79 2.34 -3.26 -10.71
C THR A 79 3.00 -3.81 -11.97
N GLU A 80 4.06 -4.54 -11.78
CA GLU A 80 4.60 -5.43 -12.81
C GLU A 80 3.78 -6.73 -12.88
N GLU A 81 4.32 -7.75 -13.52
CA GLU A 81 3.66 -9.04 -13.67
C GLU A 81 3.76 -9.94 -12.43
N VAL A 82 2.86 -10.89 -12.32
CA VAL A 82 2.85 -11.96 -11.29
C VAL A 82 2.81 -11.42 -9.87
N VAL A 83 2.19 -10.26 -9.65
CA VAL A 83 2.02 -9.67 -8.32
C VAL A 83 0.78 -10.24 -7.65
N THR A 84 0.90 -10.55 -6.35
CA THR A 84 -0.23 -10.99 -5.53
C THR A 84 -0.66 -9.91 -4.54
N ILE A 85 -1.93 -9.47 -4.64
CA ILE A 85 -2.60 -8.65 -3.62
C ILE A 85 -3.64 -9.54 -2.93
N GLY A 86 -3.26 -10.06 -1.78
CA GLY A 86 -3.99 -11.09 -1.03
C GLY A 86 -5.30 -10.63 -0.40
N PRO A 87 -6.02 -11.57 0.24
CA PRO A 87 -7.29 -11.28 0.89
C PRO A 87 -7.14 -10.23 1.99
N GLY A 88 -8.05 -9.26 2.06
CA GLY A 88 -8.06 -8.24 3.11
C GLY A 88 -6.94 -7.21 3.03
N VAL A 89 -6.03 -7.31 2.06
CA VAL A 89 -4.97 -6.30 1.86
C VAL A 89 -5.60 -4.93 1.68
N GLU A 90 -5.04 -3.94 2.37
CA GLU A 90 -5.46 -2.55 2.26
C GLU A 90 -4.34 -1.68 1.70
N LEU A 91 -4.58 -1.07 0.55
CA LEU A 91 -3.70 -0.09 -0.09
C LEU A 91 -4.29 1.31 0.12
N TYR A 92 -3.88 1.98 1.20
CA TYR A 92 -4.11 3.41 1.37
C TYR A 92 -3.00 4.15 0.63
N ASN A 93 -3.21 4.41 -0.66
CA ASN A 93 -2.16 4.81 -1.60
C ASN A 93 -2.29 6.23 -2.19
N PRO A 94 -2.58 7.27 -1.40
CA PRO A 94 -2.67 8.64 -1.93
C PRO A 94 -1.35 9.21 -2.47
N GLY A 95 -0.22 8.64 -2.07
CA GLY A 95 1.11 8.94 -2.59
C GLY A 95 1.55 8.06 -3.76
N GLY A 96 0.72 7.06 -4.11
CA GLY A 96 1.07 6.01 -5.07
C GLY A 96 1.67 4.77 -4.41
N VAL A 97 1.50 3.64 -5.09
CA VAL A 97 2.13 2.36 -4.75
C VAL A 97 2.67 1.73 -6.03
N TYR A 98 3.91 1.28 -5.96
CA TYR A 98 4.53 0.45 -6.99
C TYR A 98 4.88 -0.92 -6.42
N LEU A 99 4.54 -1.97 -7.16
CA LEU A 99 4.82 -3.37 -6.81
C LEU A 99 5.58 -4.03 -7.97
N GLY A 100 6.84 -4.38 -7.73
CA GLY A 100 7.70 -5.11 -8.66
C GLY A 100 7.21 -6.54 -8.87
N HIS A 101 7.68 -7.17 -9.94
CA HIS A 101 7.27 -8.51 -10.32
C HIS A 101 7.51 -9.54 -9.20
N HIS A 102 6.64 -10.55 -9.13
CA HIS A 102 6.70 -11.61 -8.12
C HIS A 102 6.61 -11.12 -6.67
N SER A 103 6.22 -9.86 -6.44
CA SER A 103 5.97 -9.39 -5.08
C SER A 103 4.62 -9.91 -4.55
N ILE A 104 4.58 -10.13 -3.23
CA ILE A 104 3.42 -10.71 -2.55
C ILE A 104 3.02 -9.84 -1.36
N LEU A 105 1.77 -9.41 -1.35
CA LEU A 105 1.09 -8.87 -0.18
C LEU A 105 0.18 -9.95 0.38
N SER A 106 0.52 -10.49 1.55
CA SER A 106 -0.27 -11.51 2.23
C SER A 106 -1.51 -10.93 2.91
N GLN A 107 -2.31 -11.80 3.50
CA GLN A 107 -3.61 -11.47 4.08
C GLN A 107 -3.52 -10.31 5.07
N ASP A 108 -4.45 -9.36 4.93
CA ASP A 108 -4.60 -8.21 5.82
C ASP A 108 -3.35 -7.30 5.92
N ALA A 109 -2.38 -7.42 5.00
CA ALA A 109 -1.26 -6.49 4.94
C ALA A 109 -1.77 -5.08 4.63
N TYR A 110 -1.16 -4.07 5.24
CA TYR A 110 -1.55 -2.68 5.10
C TYR A 110 -0.39 -1.82 4.58
N LEU A 111 -0.59 -1.17 3.44
CA LEU A 111 0.33 -0.17 2.90
C LEU A 111 -0.26 1.22 3.14
N CYS A 112 0.34 1.98 4.07
CA CYS A 112 -0.09 3.31 4.46
C CYS A 112 0.70 4.38 3.71
N GLY A 113 0.19 4.92 2.61
CA GLY A 113 0.88 5.88 1.74
C GLY A 113 0.77 7.35 2.17
N ALA A 114 0.27 7.65 3.37
CA ALA A 114 0.20 9.02 3.87
C ALA A 114 0.25 9.11 5.40
N THR A 115 0.63 10.29 5.87
CA THR A 115 0.67 10.68 7.28
C THR A 115 0.37 12.17 7.42
N HIS A 116 0.52 12.70 8.61
CA HIS A 116 0.47 14.14 8.89
C HIS A 116 1.77 14.62 9.51
N ASP A 117 2.13 15.87 9.30
CA ASP A 117 3.20 16.51 10.04
C ASP A 117 2.68 16.87 11.45
N PHE A 118 2.90 15.96 12.39
CA PHE A 118 2.45 16.11 13.78
C PHE A 118 3.31 17.11 14.58
N ASN A 119 4.44 17.59 14.01
CA ASN A 119 5.25 18.63 14.62
C ASN A 119 4.83 20.04 14.15
N SER A 120 3.97 20.12 13.14
CA SER A 120 3.41 21.38 12.64
C SER A 120 2.05 21.66 13.24
N SER A 121 1.81 22.91 13.66
CA SER A 121 0.48 23.37 14.09
C SER A 121 -0.57 23.30 12.98
N GLU A 122 -0.12 23.27 11.72
CA GLU A 122 -0.98 23.14 10.54
C GLU A 122 -1.39 21.67 10.27
N PHE A 123 -0.82 20.70 10.96
CA PHE A 123 -1.08 19.25 10.82
C PHE A 123 -1.16 18.81 9.37
N THR A 124 -0.19 19.28 8.58
CA THR A 124 -0.19 19.16 7.11
C THR A 124 -0.23 17.71 6.66
N TYR A 125 -1.13 17.38 5.74
CA TYR A 125 -1.24 16.05 5.16
C TYR A 125 -0.09 15.76 4.20
N ILE A 126 0.68 14.71 4.48
CA ILE A 126 1.88 14.30 3.72
C ILE A 126 1.61 12.97 3.03
N LYS A 127 1.77 12.96 1.70
CA LYS A 127 1.66 11.76 0.86
C LYS A 127 3.05 11.31 0.46
N ARG A 128 3.33 10.01 0.58
CA ARG A 128 4.62 9.44 0.13
C ARG A 128 4.36 8.13 -0.60
N LYS A 129 5.02 7.96 -1.75
CA LYS A 129 4.96 6.71 -2.52
C LYS A 129 5.61 5.59 -1.73
N ILE A 130 4.97 4.42 -1.73
CA ILE A 130 5.57 3.17 -1.26
C ILE A 130 6.02 2.40 -2.49
N THR A 131 7.24 1.87 -2.43
CA THR A 131 7.84 1.10 -3.52
C THR A 131 8.28 -0.26 -2.98
N LEU A 132 7.77 -1.31 -3.58
CA LEU A 132 8.24 -2.67 -3.37
C LEU A 132 8.93 -3.12 -4.67
N GLU A 133 10.21 -3.45 -4.59
CA GLU A 133 10.95 -4.02 -5.70
C GLU A 133 10.57 -5.49 -5.96
N PRO A 134 11.10 -6.14 -7.01
CA PRO A 134 10.79 -7.53 -7.31
C PRO A 134 11.02 -8.49 -6.13
N TYR A 135 10.23 -9.56 -6.07
CA TYR A 135 10.34 -10.64 -5.06
C TYR A 135 10.14 -10.19 -3.60
N VAL A 136 9.69 -8.97 -3.35
CA VAL A 136 9.36 -8.51 -1.99
C VAL A 136 8.16 -9.27 -1.44
N TRP A 137 8.27 -9.70 -0.19
CA TRP A 137 7.16 -10.34 0.50
C TRP A 137 6.75 -9.58 1.77
N ILE A 138 5.58 -9.00 1.75
CA ILE A 138 4.93 -8.41 2.93
C ILE A 138 4.00 -9.47 3.50
N CYS A 139 4.38 -10.02 4.65
CA CYS A 139 3.65 -11.10 5.32
C CYS A 139 2.31 -10.62 5.89
N ALA A 140 1.51 -11.59 6.37
CA ALA A 140 0.17 -11.33 6.89
C ALA A 140 0.16 -10.27 8.01
N LYS A 141 -0.79 -9.33 7.91
CA LYS A 141 -1.00 -8.24 8.88
C LYS A 141 0.21 -7.31 9.07
N ALA A 142 1.22 -7.38 8.22
CA ALA A 142 2.33 -6.45 8.27
C ALA A 142 1.94 -5.07 7.71
N VAL A 143 2.57 -4.03 8.23
CA VAL A 143 2.29 -2.64 7.89
C VAL A 143 3.53 -2.00 7.28
N VAL A 144 3.35 -1.32 6.15
CA VAL A 144 4.40 -0.51 5.50
C VAL A 144 4.01 0.95 5.60
N LEU A 145 4.87 1.78 6.22
CA LEU A 145 4.62 3.19 6.46
C LEU A 145 4.95 4.08 5.25
N PRO A 146 4.50 5.35 5.23
CA PRO A 146 4.63 6.25 4.09
C PRO A 146 6.07 6.46 3.64
N GLY A 147 6.34 6.24 2.36
CA GLY A 147 7.63 6.50 1.74
C GLY A 147 8.66 5.38 1.90
N VAL A 148 8.31 4.28 2.54
CA VAL A 148 9.22 3.15 2.69
C VAL A 148 9.49 2.50 1.34
N PHE A 149 10.76 2.24 1.10
CA PHE A 149 11.29 1.49 -0.02
C PHE A 149 11.69 0.08 0.47
N CYS A 150 11.09 -0.94 -0.11
CA CYS A 150 11.44 -2.33 0.13
C CYS A 150 12.27 -2.83 -1.04
N ALA A 151 13.57 -3.02 -0.84
CA ALA A 151 14.48 -3.48 -1.90
C ALA A 151 14.22 -4.94 -2.26
N GLU A 152 14.72 -5.33 -3.44
CA GLU A 152 14.52 -6.63 -4.06
C GLU A 152 14.69 -7.80 -3.09
N GLY A 153 13.74 -8.72 -3.11
CA GLY A 153 13.78 -9.92 -2.29
C GLY A 153 13.63 -9.69 -0.79
N SER A 154 13.39 -8.46 -0.31
CA SER A 154 13.18 -8.23 1.12
C SER A 154 11.88 -8.85 1.63
N VAL A 155 11.86 -9.24 2.89
CA VAL A 155 10.71 -9.84 3.58
C VAL A 155 10.38 -9.05 4.84
N LEU A 156 9.13 -8.62 4.96
CA LEU A 156 8.59 -8.08 6.20
C LEU A 156 7.73 -9.14 6.89
N GLY A 157 8.16 -9.62 8.05
CA GLY A 157 7.51 -10.66 8.82
C GLY A 157 6.08 -10.33 9.25
N ALA A 158 5.31 -11.35 9.59
CA ALA A 158 3.91 -11.18 9.98
C ALA A 158 3.74 -10.20 11.16
N SER A 159 2.70 -9.37 11.11
CA SER A 159 2.36 -8.36 12.13
C SER A 159 3.48 -7.34 12.42
N SER A 160 4.43 -7.18 11.52
CA SER A 160 5.55 -6.25 11.66
C SER A 160 5.26 -4.89 11.04
N VAL A 161 5.98 -3.84 11.48
CA VAL A 161 5.81 -2.47 11.00
C VAL A 161 7.11 -1.94 10.42
N ALA A 162 7.18 -1.80 9.09
CA ALA A 162 8.29 -1.17 8.40
C ALA A 162 8.12 0.35 8.44
N SER A 163 8.94 1.02 9.23
CA SER A 163 9.04 2.49 9.35
C SER A 163 10.28 3.06 8.66
N ARG A 164 11.12 2.21 8.09
CA ARG A 164 12.34 2.52 7.34
C ARG A 164 12.48 1.56 6.18
N ASP A 165 13.33 1.90 5.24
CA ASP A 165 13.62 1.08 4.07
C ASP A 165 14.18 -0.29 4.47
N LEU A 166 13.86 -1.30 3.66
CA LEU A 166 14.32 -2.66 3.84
C LEU A 166 15.42 -2.94 2.81
N SER A 167 16.55 -3.49 3.29
CA SER A 167 17.68 -3.88 2.44
C SER A 167 17.35 -5.09 1.56
N PRO A 168 18.01 -5.25 0.41
CA PRO A 168 17.74 -6.37 -0.47
C PRO A 168 18.03 -7.71 0.22
N TRP A 169 17.27 -8.72 -0.16
CA TRP A 169 17.43 -10.11 0.28
C TRP A 169 17.58 -10.27 1.80
N SER A 170 16.81 -9.49 2.55
CA SER A 170 16.87 -9.45 4.02
C SER A 170 15.50 -9.65 4.63
N VAL A 171 15.45 -10.29 5.78
CA VAL A 171 14.23 -10.54 6.56
C VAL A 171 14.18 -9.58 7.75
N TYR A 172 13.07 -8.88 7.88
CA TYR A 172 12.78 -7.94 8.97
C TYR A 172 11.55 -8.39 9.74
N ALA A 173 11.53 -8.18 11.06
CA ALA A 173 10.35 -8.44 11.89
C ALA A 173 10.28 -7.50 13.09
N GLY A 174 9.07 -7.38 13.66
CA GLY A 174 8.79 -6.58 14.87
C GLY A 174 8.15 -5.22 14.59
N ASN A 175 7.92 -4.46 15.66
CA ASN A 175 7.39 -3.09 15.63
C ASN A 175 8.23 -2.19 16.55
N PRO A 176 9.07 -1.27 16.03
CA PRO A 176 9.42 -1.15 14.61
C PRO A 176 10.20 -2.38 14.10
N ALA A 177 10.05 -2.67 12.80
CA ALA A 177 10.74 -3.81 12.18
C ALA A 177 12.26 -3.64 12.23
N LYS A 178 12.95 -4.70 12.64
CA LYS A 178 14.41 -4.77 12.71
C LYS A 178 14.90 -5.94 11.85
N TYR A 179 16.11 -5.82 11.33
CA TYR A 179 16.79 -6.90 10.62
C TYR A 179 16.89 -8.14 11.51
N ILE A 180 16.55 -9.30 10.93
CA ILE A 180 16.61 -10.61 11.61
C ILE A 180 17.72 -11.48 11.00
N LYS A 181 17.72 -11.62 9.66
CA LYS A 181 18.66 -12.46 8.92
C LYS A 181 18.65 -12.17 7.44
N GLU A 182 19.63 -12.68 6.74
CA GLU A 182 19.61 -12.74 5.29
C GLU A 182 18.55 -13.73 4.78
N ARG A 183 17.95 -13.41 3.63
CA ARG A 183 17.16 -14.30 2.82
C ARG A 183 18.05 -14.88 1.73
N HIS A 184 17.99 -16.19 1.54
CA HIS A 184 18.72 -16.82 0.43
C HIS A 184 18.30 -16.20 -0.91
N ASN A 185 19.28 -15.71 -1.66
CA ASN A 185 19.06 -15.17 -3.00
C ASN A 185 19.09 -16.31 -4.03
N PHE A 186 17.91 -16.80 -4.38
CA PHE A 186 17.75 -17.90 -5.32
C PHE A 186 18.03 -17.51 -6.78
N LEU A 187 18.17 -16.22 -7.09
CA LEU A 187 18.50 -15.75 -8.44
C LEU A 187 19.98 -15.92 -8.75
N LEU A 188 20.83 -16.05 -7.74
CA LEU A 188 22.27 -16.23 -7.94
C LEU A 188 22.66 -17.66 -8.31
N HIS A 189 21.74 -18.62 -8.26
CA HIS A 189 22.00 -20.04 -8.46
C HIS A 189 21.10 -20.67 -9.54
N SER A 190 20.41 -19.83 -10.34
CA SER A 190 19.57 -20.27 -11.48
C SER A 190 20.32 -20.21 -12.80
#